data_81f67d0e2a33583c766fa61bb20d7fc2
#
_entry.id   81f67d0e2a33583c766fa61bb20d7fc2
#
_cell.length_a   1.000
_cell.length_b   1.000
_cell.length_c   1.000
_cell.angle_alpha   90.00
_cell.angle_beta   90.00
_cell.angle_gamma   90.00
#
_symmetry.space_group_name_H-M   'P 1'
#
loop_
_entity.id
_entity.type
_entity.pdbx_description
1 polymer ?
#
loop_
_entity_poly.entity_id
_entity_poly.type
_entity_poly.pdbx_seq_one_letter_code
_entity_poly.pdbx_strand_id
1 'polypeptide(L)'
;MPTPDAANTNFPALEGAIRNPANPNHLMVIRPINRTVRVYAGGDLIAETKNALRVMEMGKTLYDPAIYLPAEDITADFTALDKTSHCPLKGDASYVALHGDEIAWTYDLPLDGAEQLDGHFAFWPGKVRIAEGE
;
A
#
# COMPACT_ATOMS: atom_id res chain seq x y z
N MET A 1 -33.65 0.20 16.29
CA MET A 1 -33.20 -0.23 15.82
C MET A 1 -32.35 -0.52 15.89
N PRO A 2 -32.39 -0.33 15.90
CA PRO A 2 -31.68 -0.60 15.68
C PRO A 2 -30.76 -0.75 16.07
N THR A 3 -30.57 -0.66 16.18
CA THR A 3 -29.91 -0.89 16.06
C THR A 3 -28.99 -1.15 16.25
N PRO A 4 -28.82 -0.96 16.45
CA PRO A 4 -28.00 -1.17 16.19
C PRO A 4 -27.23 -1.72 16.13
N ASP A 5 -27.38 -1.81 16.14
CA ASP A 5 -26.87 -2.33 15.62
C ASP A 5 -26.56 -2.40 14.94
N ALA A 6 -26.93 -2.01 14.96
CA ALA A 6 -26.78 -1.87 14.06
C ALA A 6 -25.85 -1.58 13.85
N ALA A 7 -25.49 -1.33 14.34
CA ALA A 7 -24.82 -1.00 13.98
C ALA A 7 -23.98 -1.32 13.69
N ASN A 8 -23.90 -1.68 13.83
CA ASN A 8 -23.32 -1.83 13.24
C ASN A 8 -23.22 -1.85 12.34
N THR A 9 -23.42 -1.80 12.44
CA THR A 9 -23.60 -1.80 11.59
C THR A 9 -23.64 -1.13 10.74
N ASN A 10 -23.66 -0.96 10.75
CA ASN A 10 -23.71 0.27 10.16
C ASN A 10 -22.79 0.51 9.07
N PHE A 11 -21.82 -0.26 8.94
CA PHE A 11 -20.90 -0.14 7.85
C PHE A 11 -21.35 -1.04 6.78
N PRO A 12 -21.36 -0.57 5.53
CA PRO A 12 -21.52 -1.51 4.43
C PRO A 12 -20.51 -2.63 4.64
N ALA A 13 -20.95 -3.83 4.43
CA ALA A 13 -20.06 -4.97 4.48
C ALA A 13 -19.24 -4.96 3.20
N LEU A 14 -18.15 -4.20 3.20
CA LEU A 14 -17.25 -4.15 2.06
C LEU A 14 -16.50 -5.46 1.96
N GLU A 15 -16.63 -6.11 0.84
CA GLU A 15 -15.95 -7.37 0.59
C GLU A 15 -14.44 -7.16 0.66
N GLY A 16 -13.76 -8.00 1.45
CA GLY A 16 -12.32 -7.93 1.60
C GLY A 16 -11.83 -6.82 2.51
N ALA A 17 -12.73 -6.11 3.21
CA ALA A 17 -12.30 -5.02 4.08
C ALA A 17 -11.50 -5.55 5.26
N ILE A 18 -10.36 -4.93 5.50
CA ILE A 18 -9.49 -5.20 6.64
C ILE A 18 -9.65 -4.02 7.59
N ARG A 19 -10.05 -4.30 8.82
CA ARG A 19 -10.40 -3.25 9.78
C ARG A 19 -9.43 -3.21 10.94
N ASN A 20 -9.17 -1.98 11.40
CA ASN A 20 -8.40 -1.77 12.62
C ASN A 20 -9.25 -2.24 13.80
N PRO A 21 -8.77 -3.22 14.60
CA PRO A 21 -9.57 -3.71 15.73
C PRO A 21 -9.91 -2.64 16.76
N ALA A 22 -9.04 -1.63 16.91
CA ALA A 22 -9.27 -0.56 17.88
C ALA A 22 -10.17 0.54 17.32
N ASN A 23 -10.38 0.57 16.00
CA ASN A 23 -11.20 1.58 15.35
C ASN A 23 -11.76 1.03 14.04
N PRO A 24 -12.95 0.41 14.07
CA PRO A 24 -13.51 -0.21 12.86
C PRO A 24 -13.79 0.75 11.72
N ASN A 25 -13.78 2.06 11.98
CA ASN A 25 -13.93 3.06 10.92
C ASN A 25 -12.63 3.25 10.13
N HIS A 26 -11.53 2.73 10.64
CA HIS A 26 -10.25 2.74 9.94
C HIS A 26 -10.11 1.37 9.26
N LEU A 27 -10.16 1.38 7.93
CA LEU A 27 -10.19 0.15 7.16
C LEU A 27 -9.45 0.32 5.85
N MET A 28 -9.12 -0.81 5.24
CA MET A 28 -8.54 -0.81 3.90
C MET A 28 -9.06 -2.00 3.10
N VAL A 29 -8.98 -1.87 1.77
CA VAL A 29 -9.25 -2.95 0.84
C VAL A 29 -8.04 -3.06 -0.07
N ILE A 30 -7.55 -4.29 -0.28
CA ILE A 30 -6.40 -4.57 -1.14
C ILE A 30 -6.93 -5.31 -2.35
N ARG A 31 -6.67 -4.79 -3.55
CA ARG A 31 -7.12 -5.41 -4.79
C ARG A 31 -5.99 -5.53 -5.79
N PRO A 32 -5.96 -6.64 -6.54
CA PRO A 32 -4.97 -6.77 -7.62
C PRO A 32 -5.28 -5.77 -8.73
N ILE A 33 -4.22 -5.27 -9.35
CA ILE A 33 -4.33 -4.46 -10.55
C ILE A 33 -4.07 -5.39 -11.71
N ASN A 34 -5.11 -5.65 -12.52
CA ASN A 34 -5.03 -6.64 -13.60
C ASN A 34 -4.51 -5.99 -14.88
N ARG A 35 -3.42 -5.25 -14.77
CA ARG A 35 -2.77 -4.54 -15.87
C ARG A 35 -1.29 -4.44 -15.58
N THR A 36 -0.52 -4.15 -16.61
CA THR A 36 0.89 -3.84 -16.41
C THR A 36 1.01 -2.49 -15.72
N VAL A 37 1.83 -2.44 -14.68
CA VAL A 37 2.14 -1.21 -13.96
C VAL A 37 3.64 -0.95 -14.10
N ARG A 38 3.99 0.27 -14.50
CA ARG A 38 5.38 0.69 -14.66
C ARG A 38 5.65 1.90 -13.79
N VAL A 39 6.84 1.94 -13.21
CA VAL A 39 7.28 3.05 -12.35
C VAL A 39 8.54 3.65 -12.95
N TYR A 40 8.53 4.97 -13.11
CA TYR A 40 9.65 5.72 -13.67
C TYR A 40 10.16 6.71 -12.63
N ALA A 41 11.48 6.75 -12.46
CA ALA A 41 12.14 7.73 -11.61
C ALA A 41 13.16 8.47 -12.47
N GLY A 42 13.01 9.80 -12.58
CA GLY A 42 13.92 10.60 -13.38
C GLY A 42 13.99 10.19 -14.84
N GLY A 43 12.90 9.62 -15.36
CA GLY A 43 12.86 9.16 -16.74
C GLY A 43 13.30 7.70 -16.92
N ASP A 44 13.85 7.08 -15.89
CA ASP A 44 14.29 5.69 -15.96
C ASP A 44 13.19 4.75 -15.49
N LEU A 45 12.98 3.66 -16.20
CA LEU A 45 12.06 2.60 -15.79
C LEU A 45 12.72 1.82 -14.66
N ILE A 46 12.14 1.87 -13.46
CA ILE A 46 12.70 1.20 -12.30
C ILE A 46 11.88 0.02 -11.82
N ALA A 47 10.67 -0.16 -12.34
CA ALA A 47 9.83 -1.30 -11.98
C ALA A 47 8.80 -1.53 -13.07
N GLU A 48 8.48 -2.80 -13.31
CA GLU A 48 7.44 -3.20 -14.24
C GLU A 48 6.86 -4.51 -13.74
N THR A 49 5.54 -4.55 -13.53
CA THR A 49 4.90 -5.73 -12.98
C THR A 49 3.50 -5.90 -13.53
N LYS A 50 3.04 -7.16 -13.58
CA LYS A 50 1.64 -7.50 -13.82
C LYS A 50 0.96 -7.94 -12.53
N ASN A 51 1.65 -7.81 -11.40
CA ASN A 51 1.17 -8.30 -10.11
C ASN A 51 1.13 -7.19 -9.06
N ALA A 52 0.84 -5.97 -9.47
CA ALA A 52 0.70 -4.87 -8.53
C ALA A 52 -0.60 -4.98 -7.74
N LEU A 53 -0.59 -4.42 -6.55
CA LEU A 53 -1.76 -4.35 -5.68
C LEU A 53 -2.11 -2.89 -5.46
N ARG A 54 -3.42 -2.61 -5.41
CA ARG A 54 -3.93 -1.28 -5.06
C ARG A 54 -4.51 -1.35 -3.66
N VAL A 55 -4.04 -0.48 -2.79
CA VAL A 55 -4.56 -0.36 -1.44
C VAL A 55 -5.42 0.90 -1.37
N MET A 56 -6.69 0.72 -1.00
CA MET A 56 -7.61 1.82 -0.79
C MET A 56 -7.93 1.86 0.69
N GLU A 57 -7.64 2.99 1.31
CA GLU A 57 -7.72 3.11 2.76
C GLU A 57 -8.58 4.30 3.16
N MET A 58 -9.38 4.10 4.20
CA MET A 58 -10.20 5.14 4.81
C MET A 58 -9.93 5.17 6.31
N GLY A 59 -9.71 6.36 6.82
CA GLY A 59 -9.52 6.59 8.25
C GLY A 59 -10.18 7.91 8.61
N LYS A 60 -9.40 8.92 8.94
CA LYS A 60 -9.94 10.26 9.15
C LYS A 60 -10.43 10.88 7.85
N THR A 61 -10.00 10.35 6.73
CA THR A 61 -10.37 10.77 5.40
C THR A 61 -10.29 9.59 4.47
N LEU A 62 -10.64 9.78 3.21
CA LEU A 62 -10.31 8.83 2.16
C LEU A 62 -8.92 9.19 1.65
N TYR A 63 -7.99 8.27 1.83
CA TYR A 63 -6.62 8.49 1.36
C TYR A 63 -6.50 8.15 -0.10
N ASP A 64 -5.57 8.79 -0.78
CA ASP A 64 -5.28 8.46 -2.17
C ASP A 64 -4.85 7.00 -2.25
N PRO A 65 -5.32 6.24 -3.26
CA PRO A 65 -4.90 4.85 -3.40
C PRO A 65 -3.39 4.74 -3.55
N ALA A 66 -2.81 3.73 -2.88
CA ALA A 66 -1.39 3.44 -2.99
C ALA A 66 -1.21 2.18 -3.81
N ILE A 67 -0.17 2.15 -4.63
CA ILE A 67 0.13 1.02 -5.50
C ILE A 67 1.38 0.34 -4.98
N TYR A 68 1.28 -0.97 -4.74
CA TYR A 68 2.36 -1.79 -4.22
C TYR A 68 2.83 -2.75 -5.29
N LEU A 69 4.15 -2.82 -5.51
CA LEU A 69 4.74 -3.68 -6.53
C LEU A 69 5.64 -4.72 -5.87
N PRO A 70 5.64 -5.97 -6.38
CA PRO A 70 6.54 -6.99 -5.84
C PRO A 70 8.00 -6.59 -6.00
N ALA A 71 8.80 -6.89 -4.98
CA ALA A 71 10.23 -6.55 -4.99
C ALA A 71 10.96 -7.17 -6.19
N GLU A 72 10.56 -8.38 -6.59
CA GLU A 72 11.21 -9.09 -7.70
C GLU A 72 11.05 -8.38 -9.05
N ASP A 73 10.06 -7.50 -9.16
CA ASP A 73 9.80 -6.76 -10.40
C ASP A 73 10.36 -5.33 -10.36
N ILE A 74 11.14 -5.03 -9.34
CA ILE A 74 11.79 -3.73 -9.18
C ILE A 74 13.26 -3.90 -9.50
N THR A 75 13.77 -3.09 -10.44
CA THR A 75 15.17 -3.21 -10.90
C THR A 75 16.09 -2.19 -10.25
N ALA A 76 15.55 -1.24 -9.50
CA ALA A 76 16.36 -0.24 -8.83
C ALA A 76 17.08 -0.83 -7.62
N ASP A 77 18.28 -0.35 -7.37
CA ASP A 77 19.04 -0.73 -6.18
C ASP A 77 18.75 0.27 -5.07
N PHE A 78 18.00 -0.17 -4.08
CA PHE A 78 17.63 0.69 -2.96
C PHE A 78 18.68 0.65 -1.85
N THR A 79 18.78 1.78 -1.14
CA THR A 79 19.55 1.86 0.10
C THR A 79 18.57 1.98 1.25
N ALA A 80 18.74 1.13 2.26
CA ALA A 80 17.89 1.18 3.44
C ALA A 80 18.12 2.47 4.21
N LEU A 81 17.04 3.09 4.69
CA LEU A 81 17.11 4.26 5.54
C LEU A 81 16.87 3.87 6.99
N ASP A 82 17.46 4.64 7.91
CA ASP A 82 17.23 4.45 9.33
C ASP A 82 15.96 5.20 9.73
N LYS A 83 14.83 4.68 9.26
CA LYS A 83 13.54 5.31 9.46
C LYS A 83 12.46 4.23 9.44
N THR A 84 11.56 4.27 10.42
CA THR A 84 10.41 3.37 10.49
C THR A 84 9.17 4.15 10.88
N SER A 85 8.02 3.57 10.61
CA SER A 85 6.74 4.11 11.09
C SER A 85 5.80 2.93 11.33
N HIS A 86 4.69 3.18 12.02
CA HIS A 86 3.73 2.13 12.35
C HIS A 86 2.35 2.46 11.79
N CYS A 87 1.74 1.45 11.17
CA CYS A 87 0.37 1.53 10.69
C CYS A 87 -0.46 0.45 11.38
N PRO A 88 -1.57 0.81 12.04
CA PRO A 88 -2.38 -0.21 12.76
C PRO A 88 -3.03 -1.23 11.84
N LEU A 89 -3.07 -1.00 10.54
CA LEU A 89 -3.61 -1.96 9.57
C LEU A 89 -2.53 -2.80 8.93
N LYS A 90 -1.33 -2.25 8.72
CA LYS A 90 -0.31 -2.88 7.90
C LYS A 90 0.91 -3.36 8.68
N GLY A 91 1.27 -2.68 9.75
CA GLY A 91 2.43 -3.01 10.55
C GLY A 91 3.48 -1.93 10.51
N ASP A 92 4.73 -2.32 10.73
CA ASP A 92 5.85 -1.40 10.75
C ASP A 92 6.42 -1.25 9.35
N ALA A 93 6.55 -0.01 8.90
CA ALA A 93 7.10 0.31 7.60
C ALA A 93 8.58 0.60 7.70
N SER A 94 9.33 0.14 6.72
CA SER A 94 10.73 0.48 6.50
C SER A 94 10.82 1.31 5.24
N TYR A 95 11.78 2.23 5.20
CA TYR A 95 11.91 3.19 4.11
C TYR A 95 13.23 2.99 3.38
N VAL A 96 13.21 3.26 2.08
CA VAL A 96 14.39 3.09 1.24
C VAL A 96 14.60 4.31 0.36
N ALA A 97 15.85 4.51 -0.04
CA ALA A 97 16.26 5.61 -0.89
C ALA A 97 16.80 5.10 -2.22
N LEU A 98 16.68 5.95 -3.24
CA LEU A 98 17.33 5.76 -4.52
C LEU A 98 18.15 7.01 -4.79
N HIS A 99 19.47 6.83 -5.00
CA HIS A 99 20.39 7.95 -5.23
C HIS A 99 20.32 8.99 -4.11
N GLY A 100 20.19 8.51 -2.87
CA GLY A 100 20.17 9.39 -1.71
C GLY A 100 18.84 10.05 -1.40
N ASP A 101 17.81 9.80 -2.19
CA ASP A 101 16.48 10.39 -2.02
C ASP A 101 15.49 9.33 -1.58
N GLU A 102 14.77 9.57 -0.49
CA GLU A 102 13.75 8.62 -0.02
C GLU A 102 12.69 8.48 -1.10
N ILE A 103 12.42 7.25 -1.53
CA ILE A 103 11.58 7.02 -2.69
C ILE A 103 10.43 6.03 -2.44
N ALA A 104 10.61 5.09 -1.51
CA ALA A 104 9.64 4.01 -1.34
C ALA A 104 9.63 3.49 0.08
N TRP A 105 8.59 2.72 0.39
CA TRP A 105 8.49 2.03 1.68
C TRP A 105 7.95 0.63 1.49
N THR A 106 8.15 -0.21 2.50
CA THR A 106 7.68 -1.59 2.52
C THR A 106 7.31 -1.99 3.94
N TYR A 107 6.47 -3.00 4.06
CA TYR A 107 6.11 -3.58 5.35
C TYR A 107 6.77 -4.95 5.43
N ASP A 108 7.89 -5.05 6.18
CA ASP A 108 8.68 -6.28 6.23
C ASP A 108 7.96 -7.41 6.93
N LEU A 109 7.17 -7.08 7.97
CA LEU A 109 6.39 -8.05 8.72
C LEU A 109 4.97 -7.52 8.82
N PRO A 110 4.16 -7.69 7.75
CA PRO A 110 2.78 -7.19 7.77
C PRO A 110 1.96 -7.81 8.89
N LEU A 111 1.03 -7.02 9.41
CA LEU A 111 0.08 -7.52 10.40
C LEU A 111 -0.90 -8.49 9.75
N ASP A 112 -1.61 -9.26 10.60
CA ASP A 112 -2.66 -10.16 10.14
C ASP A 112 -3.67 -9.38 9.31
N GLY A 113 -4.02 -9.91 8.15
CA GLY A 113 -4.90 -9.25 7.21
C GLY A 113 -4.15 -8.47 6.14
N ALA A 114 -2.89 -8.10 6.38
CA ALA A 114 -2.09 -7.34 5.42
C ALA A 114 -1.00 -8.19 4.77
N GLU A 115 -1.07 -9.51 4.91
CA GLU A 115 -0.02 -10.42 4.42
C GLU A 115 0.23 -10.28 2.92
N GLN A 116 -0.77 -9.87 2.15
CA GLN A 116 -0.61 -9.68 0.72
C GLN A 116 0.48 -8.64 0.40
N LEU A 117 0.75 -7.74 1.32
CA LEU A 117 1.74 -6.68 1.11
C LEU A 117 3.18 -7.12 1.36
N ASP A 118 3.37 -8.33 1.92
CA ASP A 118 4.71 -8.85 2.15
C ASP A 118 5.49 -8.89 0.83
N GLY A 119 6.72 -8.42 0.88
CA GLY A 119 7.57 -8.41 -0.32
C GLY A 119 7.21 -7.37 -1.37
N HIS A 120 6.36 -6.41 -1.02
CA HIS A 120 5.94 -5.36 -1.95
C HIS A 120 6.45 -4.01 -1.47
N PHE A 121 6.67 -3.10 -2.44
CA PHE A 121 7.07 -1.71 -2.17
C PHE A 121 6.05 -0.76 -2.77
N ALA A 122 5.79 0.33 -2.05
CA ALA A 122 5.02 1.45 -2.56
C ALA A 122 5.95 2.65 -2.71
N PHE A 123 5.67 3.48 -3.71
CA PHE A 123 6.54 4.61 -4.05
C PHE A 123 5.85 5.93 -3.73
N TRP A 124 6.64 6.92 -3.30
CA TRP A 124 6.11 8.26 -3.05
C TRP A 124 5.63 8.88 -4.37
N PRO A 125 4.35 9.24 -4.48
CA PRO A 125 3.81 9.74 -5.76
C PRO A 125 4.53 10.96 -6.31
N GLY A 126 5.06 11.81 -5.44
CA GLY A 126 5.78 12.99 -5.87
C GLY A 126 7.19 12.73 -6.36
N LYS A 127 7.68 11.49 -6.18
CA LYS A 127 9.06 11.15 -6.53
C LYS A 127 9.14 10.30 -7.80
N VAL A 128 8.04 9.73 -8.23
CA VAL A 128 8.01 8.83 -9.38
C VAL A 128 6.80 9.13 -10.25
N ARG A 129 6.81 8.57 -11.45
CA ARG A 129 5.65 8.53 -12.31
C ARG A 129 5.20 7.07 -12.43
N ILE A 130 3.93 6.83 -12.19
CA ILE A 130 3.37 5.47 -12.28
C ILE A 130 2.40 5.44 -13.46
N ALA A 131 2.60 4.46 -14.34
CA ALA A 131 1.74 4.27 -15.50
C ALA A 131 1.06 2.92 -15.41
N GLU A 132 -0.25 2.89 -15.64
CA GLU A 132 -1.04 1.66 -15.64
C GLU A 132 -1.58 1.39 -17.03
N GLY A 133 -1.66 0.11 -17.37
CA GLY A 133 -2.47 -0.29 -18.49
C GLY A 133 -1.81 -0.30 -19.84
N GLU A 134 -0.57 -0.49 -19.91
CA GLU A 134 0.10 -0.54 -21.20
C GLU A 134 0.46 -1.95 -21.58
#